data_b40985887284f135c425c7fa48f29953
#
_entry.id   b40985887284f135c425c7fa48f29953
#
_cell.length_a   1.000
_cell.length_b   1.000
_cell.length_c   1.000
_cell.angle_alpha   90.00
_cell.angle_beta   90.00
_cell.angle_gamma   90.00
#
_symmetry.space_group_name_H-M   'P 1'
#
loop_
_entity.id
_entity.type
_entity.pdbx_description
1 polymer ?
#
loop_
_entity_poly.entity_id
_entity_poly.type
_entity_poly.pdbx_seq_one_letter_code
_entity_poly.pdbx_strand_id
1 'polypeptide(L)'
;MIDCTATPTVAGTSMSSGEHPGPADAHLPAQIRADLATHARAEFPNEACGLIIGDGPAASGGRALRFEPTRNKAASPYRYEIDPDDLLRMTIATDDANEVFWGIVHSHTHSPAVPSPTDIGLAFYRDALYVLVSLAEAETERVTGEPGVRAWRIIGGEMFEVALR
;
A
#
# COMPACT_ATOMS: atom_id res chain seq x y z
N MET A 1 62.30 -11.90 6.49
CA MET A 1 61.29 -11.31 7.40
C MET A 1 60.47 -10.34 6.57
N ILE A 2 59.30 -10.71 6.17
CA ILE A 2 58.40 -9.92 5.34
C ILE A 2 57.18 -9.62 6.24
N ASP A 3 57.02 -8.37 6.55
CA ASP A 3 55.91 -7.87 7.39
C ASP A 3 54.70 -7.66 6.50
N CYS A 4 53.67 -8.48 6.75
CA CYS A 4 52.37 -8.45 6.06
C CYS A 4 51.33 -7.90 7.03
N THR A 5 51.21 -6.58 7.12
CA THR A 5 50.04 -5.93 7.75
C THR A 5 49.46 -4.85 6.85
N ALA A 6 48.73 -5.29 5.83
CA ALA A 6 47.85 -4.41 5.08
C ALA A 6 46.43 -4.78 5.42
N THR A 7 45.79 -3.99 6.27
CA THR A 7 44.38 -4.02 6.57
C THR A 7 43.62 -3.46 5.34
N PRO A 8 42.65 -4.15 4.76
CA PRO A 8 41.87 -3.55 3.70
C PRO A 8 40.92 -2.49 4.31
N THR A 9 41.12 -1.26 3.90
CA THR A 9 40.20 -0.15 4.12
C THR A 9 38.92 -0.48 3.32
N VAL A 10 37.85 -0.72 4.04
CA VAL A 10 36.50 -0.82 3.43
C VAL A 10 36.16 0.58 2.95
N ALA A 11 36.21 0.78 1.64
CA ALA A 11 35.69 1.98 1.01
C ALA A 11 34.20 2.06 1.29
N GLY A 12 33.81 3.05 2.10
CA GLY A 12 32.41 3.38 2.30
C GLY A 12 31.79 3.72 0.95
N THR A 13 30.89 2.87 0.48
CA THR A 13 30.04 3.16 -0.65
C THR A 13 29.16 4.34 -0.27
N SER A 14 29.45 5.49 -0.86
CA SER A 14 28.62 6.69 -0.81
C SER A 14 27.22 6.29 -1.27
N MET A 15 26.26 6.30 -0.35
CA MET A 15 24.85 6.13 -0.68
C MET A 15 24.45 7.29 -1.61
N SER A 16 24.07 6.91 -2.81
CA SER A 16 23.45 7.77 -3.81
C SER A 16 22.35 8.59 -3.15
N SER A 17 22.31 9.89 -3.48
CA SER A 17 21.32 10.90 -3.06
C SER A 17 19.92 10.29 -2.94
N GLY A 18 19.46 10.12 -1.68
CA GLY A 18 18.26 9.38 -1.36
C GLY A 18 17.03 9.94 -2.06
N GLU A 19 16.33 9.05 -2.75
CA GLU A 19 14.93 9.26 -3.06
C GLU A 19 14.19 9.46 -1.73
N HIS A 20 13.69 10.66 -1.49
CA HIS A 20 12.94 10.97 -0.28
C HIS A 20 11.68 10.10 -0.27
N PRO A 21 11.32 9.45 0.85
CA PRO A 21 10.14 8.57 0.92
C PRO A 21 8.81 9.30 0.76
N GLY A 22 8.83 10.59 0.40
CA GLY A 22 7.65 11.43 0.28
C GLY A 22 7.08 11.87 1.66
N PRO A 23 5.83 12.38 1.71
CA PRO A 23 5.22 12.83 2.95
C PRO A 23 5.14 11.72 4.00
N ALA A 24 5.40 12.05 5.28
CA ALA A 24 5.31 11.13 6.41
C ALA A 24 3.85 10.84 6.81
N ASP A 25 2.90 11.63 6.33
CA ASP A 25 1.47 11.48 6.58
C ASP A 25 0.65 11.73 5.31
N ALA A 26 -0.58 11.19 5.30
CA ALA A 26 -1.56 11.38 4.25
C ALA A 26 -2.97 11.49 4.84
N HIS A 27 -3.82 12.30 4.23
CA HIS A 27 -5.21 12.42 4.65
C HIS A 27 -6.07 11.36 3.94
N LEU A 28 -6.65 10.45 4.73
CA LEU A 28 -7.62 9.48 4.25
C LEU A 28 -9.03 9.86 4.77
N PRO A 29 -9.94 10.36 3.91
CA PRO A 29 -11.28 10.74 4.31
C PRO A 29 -12.01 9.62 5.06
N ALA A 30 -12.78 9.97 6.09
CA ALA A 30 -13.52 9.02 6.92
C ALA A 30 -14.47 8.13 6.09
N GLN A 31 -15.09 8.69 5.05
CA GLN A 31 -15.97 7.91 4.15
C GLN A 31 -15.17 6.82 3.40
N ILE A 32 -14.00 7.14 2.87
CA ILE A 32 -13.16 6.14 2.20
C ILE A 32 -12.76 5.05 3.19
N ARG A 33 -12.38 5.41 4.42
CA ARG A 33 -12.05 4.44 5.46
C ARG A 33 -13.21 3.49 5.76
N ALA A 34 -14.43 4.00 5.84
CA ALA A 34 -15.64 3.21 6.05
C ALA A 34 -15.94 2.28 4.85
N ASP A 35 -15.73 2.77 3.63
CA ASP A 35 -15.91 1.98 2.41
C ASP A 35 -14.89 0.82 2.34
N LEU A 36 -13.63 1.08 2.70
CA LEU A 36 -12.60 0.05 2.81
C LEU A 36 -12.99 -1.06 3.80
N ALA A 37 -13.44 -0.67 5.00
CA ALA A 37 -13.87 -1.61 6.03
C ALA A 37 -15.06 -2.45 5.58
N THR A 38 -16.04 -1.82 4.93
CA THR A 38 -17.22 -2.49 4.39
C THR A 38 -16.85 -3.51 3.33
N HIS A 39 -16.00 -3.12 2.38
CA HIS A 39 -15.54 -4.02 1.31
C HIS A 39 -14.71 -5.19 1.85
N ALA A 40 -13.79 -4.93 2.78
CA ALA A 40 -12.99 -5.98 3.39
C ALA A 40 -13.84 -7.05 4.10
N ARG A 41 -14.89 -6.62 4.82
CA ARG A 41 -15.82 -7.56 5.48
C ARG A 41 -16.68 -8.33 4.47
N ALA A 42 -17.11 -7.68 3.39
CA ALA A 42 -17.96 -8.31 2.36
C ALA A 42 -17.23 -9.42 1.59
N GLU A 43 -15.93 -9.25 1.34
CA GLU A 43 -15.12 -10.23 0.60
C GLU A 43 -14.61 -11.39 1.49
N PHE A 44 -14.70 -11.26 2.82
CA PHE A 44 -14.28 -12.36 3.72
C PHE A 44 -14.97 -13.68 3.35
N PRO A 45 -14.28 -14.82 3.26
CA PRO A 45 -12.93 -15.11 3.79
C PRO A 45 -11.78 -14.79 2.83
N ASN A 46 -12.03 -14.27 1.63
CA ASN A 46 -10.96 -13.88 0.71
C ASN A 46 -10.43 -12.48 1.06
N GLU A 47 -9.23 -12.19 0.61
CA GLU A 47 -8.71 -10.83 0.65
C GLU A 47 -9.50 -9.94 -0.33
N ALA A 48 -9.98 -8.80 0.16
CA ALA A 48 -10.53 -7.74 -0.67
C ALA A 48 -9.40 -6.99 -1.36
N CYS A 49 -9.65 -6.42 -2.53
CA CYS A 49 -8.74 -5.48 -3.17
C CYS A 49 -9.49 -4.36 -3.89
N GLY A 50 -8.76 -3.29 -4.21
CA GLY A 50 -9.30 -2.13 -4.90
C GLY A 50 -8.31 -1.00 -5.04
N LEU A 51 -8.80 0.13 -5.51
CA LEU A 51 -8.01 1.30 -5.81
C LEU A 51 -8.59 2.53 -5.10
N ILE A 52 -7.73 3.34 -4.50
CA ILE A 52 -8.11 4.70 -4.10
C ILE A 52 -7.68 5.62 -5.21
N ILE A 53 -8.62 6.38 -5.74
CA ILE A 53 -8.40 7.36 -6.80
C ILE A 53 -8.16 8.72 -6.17
N GLY A 54 -7.22 9.47 -6.71
CA GLY A 54 -6.84 10.80 -6.24
C GLY A 54 -6.65 11.83 -7.35
N ASP A 55 -6.57 13.09 -6.95
CA ASP A 55 -6.32 14.23 -7.85
C ASP A 55 -4.84 14.43 -8.18
N GLY A 56 -3.98 13.62 -7.61
CA GLY A 56 -2.54 13.58 -7.82
C GLY A 56 -1.88 12.47 -7.00
N PRO A 57 -0.60 12.17 -7.25
CA PRO A 57 0.11 11.11 -6.54
C PRO A 57 0.17 11.37 -5.03
N ALA A 58 -0.08 10.34 -4.23
CA ALA A 58 0.07 10.41 -2.77
C ALA A 58 1.50 10.82 -2.37
N ALA A 59 2.49 10.38 -3.16
CA ALA A 59 3.90 10.74 -2.99
C ALA A 59 4.17 12.25 -3.05
N SER A 60 3.31 13.01 -3.73
CA SER A 60 3.42 14.46 -3.93
C SER A 60 2.33 15.24 -3.18
N GLY A 61 1.62 14.59 -2.23
CA GLY A 61 0.58 15.23 -1.44
C GLY A 61 -0.79 15.35 -2.15
N GLY A 62 -1.02 14.55 -3.20
CA GLY A 62 -2.33 14.45 -3.84
C GLY A 62 -3.41 13.97 -2.86
N ARG A 63 -4.66 14.38 -3.07
CA ARG A 63 -5.79 14.05 -2.20
C ARG A 63 -6.49 12.79 -2.66
N ALA A 64 -6.84 11.92 -1.71
CA ALA A 64 -7.74 10.79 -1.95
C ALA A 64 -9.16 11.32 -2.21
N LEU A 65 -9.78 10.90 -3.31
CA LEU A 65 -11.10 11.35 -3.74
C LEU A 65 -12.19 10.29 -3.49
N ARG A 66 -11.93 9.03 -3.83
CA ARG A 66 -12.88 7.92 -3.69
C ARG A 66 -12.18 6.57 -3.68
N PHE A 67 -12.86 5.57 -3.15
CA PHE A 67 -12.48 4.16 -3.24
C PHE A 67 -13.27 3.46 -4.34
N GLU A 68 -12.58 2.67 -5.15
CA GLU A 68 -13.15 1.82 -6.20
C GLU A 68 -12.81 0.36 -5.89
N PRO A 69 -13.80 -0.44 -5.45
CA PRO A 69 -13.58 -1.86 -5.23
C PRO A 69 -13.32 -2.59 -6.56
N THR A 70 -12.45 -3.60 -6.52
CA THR A 70 -12.15 -4.46 -7.66
C THR A 70 -12.30 -5.92 -7.27
N ARG A 71 -12.45 -6.80 -8.26
CA ARG A 71 -12.47 -8.23 -8.02
C ARG A 71 -11.07 -8.72 -7.68
N ASN A 72 -10.96 -9.59 -6.68
CA ASN A 72 -9.76 -10.36 -6.43
C ASN A 72 -9.76 -11.61 -7.30
N LYS A 73 -9.02 -11.60 -8.42
CA LYS A 73 -8.91 -12.73 -9.34
C LYS A 73 -8.33 -13.99 -8.68
N ALA A 74 -7.47 -13.82 -7.68
CA ALA A 74 -6.89 -14.94 -6.94
C ALA A 74 -7.93 -15.67 -6.08
N ALA A 75 -9.03 -15.00 -5.69
CA ALA A 75 -10.08 -15.53 -4.80
C ALA A 75 -9.49 -16.30 -3.60
N SER A 76 -8.54 -15.69 -2.92
CA SER A 76 -7.72 -16.32 -1.88
C SER A 76 -7.76 -15.54 -0.57
N PRO A 77 -7.74 -16.25 0.59
CA PRO A 77 -7.61 -15.60 1.90
C PRO A 77 -6.17 -15.18 2.25
N TYR A 78 -5.19 -15.39 1.37
CA TYR A 78 -3.77 -15.17 1.65
C TYR A 78 -3.04 -14.34 0.58
N ARG A 79 -3.72 -13.94 -0.48
CA ARG A 79 -3.17 -13.11 -1.53
C ARG A 79 -4.25 -12.45 -2.35
N TYR A 80 -3.92 -11.32 -2.95
CA TYR A 80 -4.79 -10.67 -3.91
C TYR A 80 -4.13 -10.54 -5.28
N GLU A 81 -4.95 -10.44 -6.28
CA GLU A 81 -4.61 -10.05 -7.65
C GLU A 81 -5.79 -9.25 -8.18
N ILE A 82 -5.60 -7.96 -8.41
CA ILE A 82 -6.65 -7.13 -9.03
C ILE A 82 -6.98 -7.72 -10.40
N ASP A 83 -8.25 -7.94 -10.65
CA ASP A 83 -8.72 -8.45 -11.94
C ASP A 83 -8.23 -7.54 -13.08
N PRO A 84 -7.56 -8.07 -14.12
CA PRO A 84 -6.99 -7.27 -15.20
C PRO A 84 -7.99 -6.41 -15.96
N ASP A 85 -9.23 -6.87 -16.12
CA ASP A 85 -10.29 -6.11 -16.80
C ASP A 85 -10.73 -4.92 -15.95
N ASP A 86 -10.80 -5.10 -14.61
CA ASP A 86 -11.08 -4.02 -13.68
C ASP A 86 -9.93 -3.01 -13.67
N LEU A 87 -8.69 -3.49 -13.63
CA LEU A 87 -7.51 -2.61 -13.65
C LEU A 87 -7.43 -1.80 -14.94
N LEU A 88 -7.66 -2.43 -16.10
CA LEU A 88 -7.66 -1.73 -17.39
C LEU A 88 -8.77 -0.68 -17.45
N ARG A 89 -9.99 -1.04 -17.05
CA ARG A 89 -11.14 -0.13 -17.02
C ARG A 89 -10.85 1.08 -16.13
N MET A 90 -10.25 0.86 -14.95
CA MET A 90 -9.91 1.93 -14.02
C MET A 90 -8.77 2.80 -14.54
N THR A 91 -7.77 2.21 -15.20
CA THR A 91 -6.67 2.98 -15.83
C THR A 91 -7.22 3.95 -16.88
N ILE A 92 -8.08 3.48 -17.77
CA ILE A 92 -8.70 4.34 -18.79
C ILE A 92 -9.54 5.44 -18.14
N ALA A 93 -10.37 5.10 -17.15
CA ALA A 93 -11.25 6.06 -16.49
C ALA A 93 -10.46 7.15 -15.73
N THR A 94 -9.34 6.81 -15.09
CA THR A 94 -8.49 7.79 -14.40
C THR A 94 -7.74 8.68 -15.38
N ASP A 95 -7.23 8.13 -16.49
CA ASP A 95 -6.58 8.92 -17.54
C ASP A 95 -7.54 9.92 -18.17
N ASP A 96 -8.77 9.50 -18.50
CA ASP A 96 -9.80 10.37 -19.07
C ASP A 96 -10.22 11.50 -18.10
N ALA A 97 -10.19 11.22 -16.78
CA ALA A 97 -10.54 12.19 -15.73
C ALA A 97 -9.36 13.06 -15.28
N ASN A 98 -8.15 12.82 -15.79
CA ASN A 98 -6.91 13.42 -15.29
C ASN A 98 -6.72 13.18 -13.78
N GLU A 99 -7.02 11.96 -13.35
CA GLU A 99 -6.86 11.43 -12.00
C GLU A 99 -5.77 10.34 -11.97
N VAL A 100 -5.41 9.87 -10.78
CA VAL A 100 -4.36 8.85 -10.62
C VAL A 100 -4.75 7.80 -9.59
N PHE A 101 -4.04 6.68 -9.57
CA PHE A 101 -4.08 5.73 -8.47
C PHE A 101 -3.31 6.32 -7.28
N TRP A 102 -4.06 6.85 -6.31
CA TRP A 102 -3.54 7.37 -5.06
C TRP A 102 -3.12 6.26 -4.10
N GLY A 103 -3.86 5.16 -4.11
CA GLY A 103 -3.58 4.00 -3.27
C GLY A 103 -4.01 2.68 -3.91
N ILE A 104 -3.20 1.65 -3.66
CA ILE A 104 -3.51 0.25 -3.96
C ILE A 104 -3.95 -0.39 -2.65
N VAL A 105 -5.16 -0.96 -2.64
CA VAL A 105 -5.80 -1.49 -1.44
C VAL A 105 -5.86 -3.00 -1.48
N HIS A 106 -5.55 -3.64 -0.34
CA HIS A 106 -5.97 -5.01 -0.09
C HIS A 106 -6.22 -5.25 1.41
N SER A 107 -6.94 -6.32 1.72
CA SER A 107 -7.19 -6.71 3.10
C SER A 107 -6.37 -7.95 3.48
N HIS A 108 -5.93 -7.99 4.73
CA HIS A 108 -5.42 -9.18 5.38
C HIS A 108 -6.51 -9.80 6.24
N THR A 109 -6.80 -11.08 6.03
CA THR A 109 -7.86 -11.78 6.77
C THR A 109 -7.35 -12.43 8.05
N HIS A 110 -6.04 -12.73 8.15
CA HIS A 110 -5.44 -13.50 9.25
C HIS A 110 -4.15 -12.88 9.81
N SER A 111 -3.75 -11.71 9.34
CA SER A 111 -2.51 -11.04 9.77
C SER A 111 -2.70 -9.54 9.95
N PRO A 112 -1.81 -8.85 10.68
CA PRO A 112 -1.84 -7.40 10.82
C PRO A 112 -1.75 -6.68 9.47
N ALA A 113 -2.12 -5.39 9.44
CA ALA A 113 -2.05 -4.51 8.27
C ALA A 113 -0.59 -4.10 7.93
N VAL A 114 0.28 -5.09 7.74
CA VAL A 114 1.70 -4.93 7.40
C VAL A 114 1.99 -5.69 6.10
N PRO A 115 2.63 -5.08 5.10
CA PRO A 115 2.92 -5.74 3.83
C PRO A 115 3.71 -7.04 4.02
N SER A 116 3.27 -8.10 3.38
CA SER A 116 3.99 -9.37 3.30
C SER A 116 5.17 -9.28 2.32
N PRO A 117 6.13 -10.22 2.33
CA PRO A 117 7.17 -10.29 1.32
C PRO A 117 6.62 -10.36 -0.12
N THR A 118 5.47 -11.00 -0.32
CA THR A 118 4.79 -11.05 -1.61
C THR A 118 4.27 -9.67 -2.01
N ASP A 119 3.64 -8.92 -1.09
CA ASP A 119 3.15 -7.56 -1.36
C ASP A 119 4.29 -6.62 -1.73
N ILE A 120 5.41 -6.72 -1.02
CA ILE A 120 6.63 -5.94 -1.31
C ILE A 120 7.17 -6.27 -2.71
N GLY A 121 7.22 -7.56 -3.06
CA GLY A 121 7.70 -8.02 -4.37
C GLY A 121 6.81 -7.60 -5.54
N LEU A 122 5.53 -7.34 -5.30
CA LEU A 122 4.53 -6.94 -6.29
C LEU A 122 4.19 -5.44 -6.24
N ALA A 123 4.95 -4.63 -5.50
CA ALA A 123 4.72 -3.20 -5.36
C ALA A 123 5.28 -2.41 -6.54
N PHE A 124 4.53 -2.35 -7.66
CA PHE A 124 4.95 -1.68 -8.89
C PHE A 124 4.58 -0.19 -8.96
N TYR A 125 3.63 0.28 -8.14
CA TYR A 125 3.12 1.66 -8.16
C TYR A 125 3.87 2.51 -7.12
N ARG A 126 5.00 3.10 -7.52
CA ARG A 126 5.92 3.82 -6.61
C ARG A 126 5.32 5.11 -6.02
N ASP A 127 4.42 5.75 -6.76
CA ASP A 127 3.81 7.04 -6.39
C ASP A 127 2.49 6.89 -5.62
N ALA A 128 1.96 5.66 -5.57
CA ALA A 128 0.78 5.31 -4.79
C ALA A 128 1.16 4.78 -3.40
N LEU A 129 0.22 4.87 -2.46
CA LEU A 129 0.31 4.17 -1.18
C LEU A 129 -0.22 2.74 -1.31
N TYR A 130 0.35 1.83 -0.53
CA TYR A 130 -0.22 0.50 -0.30
C TYR A 130 -1.01 0.56 1.00
N VAL A 131 -2.34 0.51 0.87
CA VAL A 131 -3.27 0.66 2.00
C VAL A 131 -3.81 -0.72 2.37
N LEU A 132 -3.49 -1.16 3.57
CA LEU A 132 -3.87 -2.46 4.08
C LEU A 132 -4.97 -2.34 5.13
N VAL A 133 -5.96 -3.21 5.02
CA VAL A 133 -7.06 -3.35 5.99
C VAL A 133 -6.92 -4.69 6.68
N SER A 134 -6.73 -4.72 8.00
CA SER A 134 -6.64 -5.99 8.74
C SER A 134 -7.96 -6.33 9.41
N LEU A 135 -8.48 -7.52 9.09
CA LEU A 135 -9.59 -8.14 9.79
C LEU A 135 -9.13 -9.03 10.97
N ALA A 136 -7.80 -9.20 11.13
CA ALA A 136 -7.22 -9.95 12.23
C ALA A 136 -6.95 -9.09 13.48
N GLU A 137 -7.01 -7.77 13.37
CA GLU A 137 -6.73 -6.83 14.47
C GLU A 137 -8.00 -6.60 15.32
N ALA A 138 -8.53 -7.66 15.91
CA ALA A 138 -9.77 -7.62 16.70
C ALA A 138 -9.73 -6.61 17.86
N GLU A 139 -8.56 -6.35 18.46
CA GLU A 139 -8.42 -5.34 19.50
C GLU A 139 -8.60 -3.93 18.95
N THR A 140 -8.02 -3.62 17.78
CA THR A 140 -8.21 -2.33 17.11
C THR A 140 -9.69 -2.13 16.79
N GLU A 141 -10.33 -3.13 16.20
CA GLU A 141 -11.77 -3.08 15.88
C GLU A 141 -12.64 -2.91 17.13
N ARG A 142 -12.32 -3.60 18.22
CA ARG A 142 -13.04 -3.50 19.49
C ARG A 142 -12.98 -2.09 20.10
N VAL A 143 -11.85 -1.40 19.96
CA VAL A 143 -11.62 -0.05 20.50
C VAL A 143 -12.19 1.03 19.59
N THR A 144 -12.04 0.90 18.28
CA THR A 144 -12.38 1.95 17.30
C THR A 144 -13.70 1.72 16.57
N GLY A 145 -14.24 0.50 16.59
CA GLY A 145 -15.37 0.06 15.78
C GLY A 145 -15.03 -0.22 14.32
N GLU A 146 -13.77 -0.05 13.92
CA GLU A 146 -13.29 -0.22 12.56
C GLU A 146 -12.06 -1.15 12.51
N PRO A 147 -11.88 -1.91 11.41
CA PRO A 147 -10.66 -2.68 11.19
C PRO A 147 -9.41 -1.79 11.21
N GLY A 148 -8.27 -2.37 11.54
CA GLY A 148 -6.98 -1.70 11.45
C GLY A 148 -6.68 -1.31 9.99
N VAL A 149 -6.48 -0.01 9.73
CA VAL A 149 -6.10 0.50 8.40
C VAL A 149 -4.75 1.19 8.50
N ARG A 150 -3.77 0.72 7.73
CA ARG A 150 -2.42 1.29 7.68
C ARG A 150 -2.00 1.53 6.24
N ALA A 151 -1.17 2.54 6.04
CA ALA A 151 -0.67 2.88 4.71
C ALA A 151 0.85 2.78 4.68
N TRP A 152 1.36 2.33 3.56
CA TRP A 152 2.77 2.07 3.36
C TRP A 152 3.24 2.62 2.02
N ARG A 153 4.43 3.17 2.02
CA ARG A 153 5.19 3.42 0.81
C ARG A 153 6.19 2.29 0.63
N ILE A 154 6.24 1.72 -0.57
CA ILE A 154 7.16 0.62 -0.88
C ILE A 154 8.05 1.07 -2.03
N ILE A 155 9.34 1.22 -1.76
CA ILE A 155 10.34 1.70 -2.72
C ILE A 155 11.58 0.82 -2.64
N GLY A 156 11.96 0.22 -3.77
CA GLY A 156 13.19 -0.58 -3.84
C GLY A 156 13.22 -1.80 -2.90
N GLY A 157 12.03 -2.31 -2.53
CA GLY A 157 11.90 -3.42 -1.59
C GLY A 157 11.90 -3.00 -0.10
N GLU A 158 12.03 -1.71 0.18
CA GLU A 158 11.88 -1.16 1.53
C GLU A 158 10.49 -0.60 1.74
N MET A 159 9.95 -0.74 2.95
CA MET A 159 8.63 -0.24 3.31
C MET A 159 8.72 0.84 4.38
N PHE A 160 7.96 1.92 4.18
CA PHE A 160 7.88 3.07 5.07
C PHE A 160 6.41 3.30 5.43
N GLU A 161 6.10 3.28 6.71
CA GLU A 161 4.74 3.57 7.15
C GLU A 161 4.42 5.05 6.96
N VAL A 162 3.22 5.34 6.46
CA VAL A 162 2.67 6.68 6.29
C VAL A 162 1.48 6.83 7.23
N ALA A 163 1.56 7.81 8.14
CA ALA A 163 0.48 8.06 9.10
C ALA A 163 -0.80 8.51 8.36
N LEU A 164 -1.92 7.83 8.61
CA LEU A 164 -3.22 8.22 8.06
C LEU A 164 -3.95 9.16 9.03
N ARG A 165 -4.31 10.35 8.54
CA ARG A 165 -5.10 11.35 9.25
C ARG A 165 -6.49 11.46 8.68
#